data_a645a34fb0c764a2b271156c94eaa1c0
#
_entry.id   a645a34fb0c764a2b271156c94eaa1c0
#
_cell.length_a   1.000
_cell.length_b   1.000
_cell.length_c   1.000
_cell.angle_alpha   90.00
_cell.angle_beta   90.00
_cell.angle_gamma   90.00
#
_symmetry.space_group_name_H-M   'P 1'
#
loop_
_entity.id
_entity.type
_entity.pdbx_description
1 polymer ?
#
loop_
_entity_poly.entity_id
_entity_poly.type
_entity_poly.pdbx_seq_one_letter_code
_entity_poly.pdbx_strand_id
1 'polypeptide(L)'
;MDYIGIQEMMIRKYNVKIVENSECWSRMHAHCDGSRRICKWKRVNSYPATVDLLHEIGHIETNKSSMKRCEQESEATRWMIDRLRELGLPIKRKVMQRYKDYIKMTYERGVRRGLQKPVKSKLYM
;
A
#
# COMPACT_ATOMS: atom_id res chain seq x y z
N MET A 1 -4.41 -4.64 -21.20
CA MET A 1 -3.25 -3.88 -20.71
C MET A 1 -2.25 -4.81 -20.06
N ASP A 2 -0.98 -4.54 -20.26
CA ASP A 2 0.09 -5.35 -19.68
C ASP A 2 0.45 -4.88 -18.26
N TYR A 3 -0.35 -5.30 -17.32
CA TYR A 3 -0.09 -4.98 -15.90
C TYR A 3 1.16 -5.70 -15.39
N ILE A 4 1.46 -6.90 -15.88
CA ILE A 4 2.67 -7.62 -15.49
C ILE A 4 3.92 -6.81 -15.87
N GLY A 5 3.95 -6.26 -17.07
CA GLY A 5 5.07 -5.41 -17.50
C GLY A 5 5.26 -4.18 -16.62
N ILE A 6 4.16 -3.52 -16.25
CA ILE A 6 4.19 -2.38 -15.33
C ILE A 6 4.71 -2.81 -13.95
N GLN A 7 4.23 -3.93 -13.44
CA GLN A 7 4.65 -4.46 -12.14
C GLN A 7 6.15 -4.76 -12.13
N GLU A 8 6.65 -5.44 -13.15
CA GLU A 8 8.08 -5.76 -13.27
C GLU A 8 8.94 -4.49 -13.34
N MET A 9 8.47 -3.49 -14.09
CA MET A 9 9.16 -2.21 -14.19
C MET A 9 9.27 -1.54 -12.81
N MET A 10 8.20 -1.52 -12.04
CA MET A 10 8.16 -0.88 -10.73
C MET A 10 9.00 -1.63 -9.70
N ILE A 11 8.97 -2.96 -9.72
CA ILE A 11 9.81 -3.80 -8.87
C ILE A 11 11.28 -3.49 -9.11
N ARG A 12 11.67 -3.39 -10.37
CA ARG A 12 13.05 -3.12 -10.75
C ARG A 12 13.45 -1.69 -10.39
N LYS A 13 12.59 -0.73 -10.70
CA LYS A 13 12.87 0.70 -10.46
C LYS A 13 13.11 0.99 -8.98
N TYR A 14 12.34 0.38 -8.09
CA TYR A 14 12.43 0.62 -6.65
C TYR A 14 13.24 -0.44 -5.92
N ASN A 15 13.88 -1.34 -6.66
CA ASN A 15 14.76 -2.37 -6.09
C ASN A 15 14.10 -3.14 -4.94
N VAL A 16 12.94 -3.73 -5.24
CA VAL A 16 12.14 -4.46 -4.26
C VAL A 16 12.25 -5.95 -4.54
N LYS A 17 12.38 -6.74 -3.50
CA LYS A 17 12.35 -8.19 -3.59
C LYS A 17 10.93 -8.70 -3.35
N ILE A 18 10.42 -9.51 -4.27
CA ILE A 18 9.09 -10.08 -4.15
C ILE A 18 9.20 -11.50 -3.61
N VAL A 19 8.39 -11.79 -2.59
CA VAL A 19 8.19 -13.14 -2.08
C VAL A 19 6.75 -13.52 -2.35
N GLU A 20 6.55 -14.53 -3.18
CA GLU A 20 5.23 -15.07 -3.45
C GLU A 20 4.99 -16.25 -2.52
N ASN A 21 3.96 -16.15 -1.68
CA ASN A 21 3.58 -17.21 -0.79
C ASN A 21 2.09 -17.47 -0.93
N SER A 22 1.76 -18.58 -1.59
CA SER A 22 0.37 -18.94 -1.86
C SER A 22 -0.46 -19.19 -0.60
N GLU A 23 0.17 -19.59 0.51
CA GLU A 23 -0.52 -19.81 1.77
C GLU A 23 -0.97 -18.49 2.42
N CYS A 24 -0.21 -17.42 2.25
CA CYS A 24 -0.58 -16.10 2.74
C CYS A 24 -1.76 -15.51 1.98
N TRP A 25 -2.04 -16.03 0.84
CA TRP A 25 -3.07 -15.55 -0.04
C TRP A 25 -4.49 -15.79 0.39
N SER A 26 -4.74 -16.87 1.11
CA SER A 26 -6.07 -17.15 1.65
C SER A 26 -6.55 -16.02 2.56
N ARG A 27 -5.63 -15.18 3.05
CA ARG A 27 -5.91 -14.02 3.88
C ARG A 27 -5.83 -12.69 3.13
N MET A 28 -5.51 -12.73 1.84
CA MET A 28 -5.55 -11.59 0.93
C MET A 28 -4.69 -10.40 1.34
N HIS A 29 -3.57 -10.60 2.03
CA HIS A 29 -2.77 -9.48 2.48
C HIS A 29 -1.38 -9.48 1.88
N ALA A 30 -1.16 -8.57 0.94
CA ALA A 30 0.19 -8.13 0.63
C ALA A 30 0.75 -7.43 1.89
N HIS A 31 2.01 -7.60 2.16
CA HIS A 31 2.70 -6.83 3.18
C HIS A 31 4.18 -6.72 2.86
N CYS A 32 4.84 -5.77 3.46
CA CYS A 32 6.23 -5.50 3.18
C CYS A 32 7.10 -5.52 4.45
N ASP A 33 8.38 -5.80 4.25
CA ASP A 33 9.43 -5.52 5.22
C ASP A 33 10.27 -4.38 4.66
N GLY A 34 10.07 -3.18 5.21
CA GLY A 34 10.71 -1.97 4.70
C GLY A 34 12.22 -1.99 4.83
N SER A 35 12.75 -2.56 5.92
CA SER A 35 14.18 -2.58 6.18
C SER A 35 14.93 -3.46 5.19
N ARG A 36 14.33 -4.55 4.74
CA ARG A 36 14.91 -5.47 3.76
C ARG A 36 14.38 -5.28 2.36
N ARG A 37 13.47 -4.31 2.16
CA ARG A 37 12.82 -4.01 0.89
C ARG A 37 12.16 -5.25 0.27
N ILE A 38 11.45 -6.00 1.09
CA ILE A 38 10.76 -7.22 0.70
C ILE A 38 9.25 -7.00 0.73
N CYS A 39 8.57 -7.38 -0.33
CA CYS A 39 7.11 -7.42 -0.39
C CYS A 39 6.61 -8.84 -0.55
N LYS A 40 5.67 -9.25 0.28
CA LYS A 40 4.88 -10.45 0.03
C LYS A 40 3.68 -10.05 -0.81
N TRP A 41 3.68 -10.49 -2.05
CA TRP A 41 2.68 -10.06 -3.01
C TRP A 41 2.63 -11.08 -4.14
N LYS A 42 1.45 -11.32 -4.69
CA LYS A 42 1.28 -12.27 -5.78
C LYS A 42 1.18 -11.55 -7.12
N ARG A 43 1.97 -12.01 -8.06
CA ARG A 43 1.95 -11.49 -9.43
C ARG A 43 0.70 -11.95 -10.15
N VAL A 44 -0.18 -11.02 -10.44
CA VAL A 44 -1.40 -11.25 -11.22
C VAL A 44 -1.54 -10.11 -12.23
N ASN A 45 -1.89 -10.45 -13.46
CA ASN A 45 -2.07 -9.45 -14.52
C ASN A 45 -3.41 -8.74 -14.36
N SER A 46 -3.50 -7.87 -13.34
CA SER A 46 -4.73 -7.16 -13.03
C SER A 46 -4.44 -5.78 -12.45
N TYR A 47 -5.41 -4.87 -12.57
CA TYR A 47 -5.34 -3.56 -11.94
C TYR A 47 -5.26 -3.63 -10.42
N PRO A 48 -6.12 -4.40 -9.73
CA PRO A 48 -6.03 -4.47 -8.25
C PRO A 48 -4.68 -4.97 -7.75
N ALA A 49 -4.09 -5.97 -8.41
CA ALA A 49 -2.77 -6.47 -8.03
C ALA A 49 -1.69 -5.41 -8.22
N THR A 50 -1.78 -4.63 -9.28
CA THR A 50 -0.85 -3.52 -9.55
C THR A 50 -0.96 -2.44 -8.47
N VAL A 51 -2.18 -2.08 -8.10
CA VAL A 51 -2.42 -1.10 -7.03
C VAL A 51 -1.86 -1.59 -5.70
N ASP A 52 -2.11 -2.85 -5.36
CA ASP A 52 -1.61 -3.43 -4.11
C ASP A 52 -0.08 -3.46 -4.08
N LEU A 53 0.56 -3.78 -5.19
CA LEU A 53 2.02 -3.72 -5.29
C LEU A 53 2.54 -2.30 -5.04
N LEU A 54 1.94 -1.31 -5.69
CA LEU A 54 2.35 0.09 -5.52
C LEU A 54 2.16 0.56 -4.08
N HIS A 55 1.09 0.13 -3.43
CA HIS A 55 0.85 0.44 -2.02
C HIS A 55 1.94 -0.14 -1.12
N GLU A 56 2.33 -1.40 -1.35
CA GLU A 56 3.40 -2.03 -0.58
C GLU A 56 4.76 -1.39 -0.83
N ILE A 57 5.07 -1.05 -2.07
CA ILE A 57 6.28 -0.28 -2.38
C ILE A 57 6.22 1.09 -1.70
N GLY A 58 5.04 1.69 -1.67
CA GLY A 58 4.80 2.95 -0.96
C GLY A 58 5.16 2.87 0.51
N HIS A 59 4.82 1.78 1.19
CA HIS A 59 5.26 1.55 2.57
C HIS A 59 6.78 1.53 2.68
N ILE A 60 7.47 0.84 1.78
CA ILE A 60 8.93 0.79 1.78
C ILE A 60 9.54 2.17 1.59
N GLU A 61 8.97 2.96 0.68
CA GLU A 61 9.52 4.28 0.32
C GLU A 61 9.20 5.37 1.33
N THR A 62 8.07 5.27 2.06
CA THR A 62 7.58 6.37 2.88
C THR A 62 7.57 6.11 4.38
N ASN A 63 7.53 4.85 4.82
CA ASN A 63 7.40 4.54 6.24
C ASN A 63 8.63 4.98 7.04
N LYS A 64 8.36 5.56 8.22
CA LYS A 64 9.38 5.89 9.20
C LYS A 64 8.97 5.26 10.53
N SER A 65 9.95 4.88 11.35
CA SER A 65 9.70 4.23 12.63
C SER A 65 8.87 5.08 13.60
N SER A 66 8.93 6.40 13.46
CA SER A 66 8.15 7.34 14.28
C SER A 66 6.69 7.46 13.87
N MET A 67 6.31 6.94 12.71
CA MET A 67 4.96 7.05 12.19
C MET A 67 4.00 6.09 12.89
N LYS A 68 2.79 6.58 13.18
CA LYS A 68 1.68 5.75 13.60
C LYS A 68 1.14 4.93 12.44
N ARG A 69 0.44 3.84 12.73
CA ARG A 69 -0.06 2.94 11.68
C ARG A 69 -0.91 3.66 10.63
N CYS A 70 -1.84 4.51 11.08
CA CYS A 70 -2.69 5.24 10.15
C CYS A 70 -1.90 6.22 9.27
N GLU A 71 -0.84 6.82 9.80
CA GLU A 71 0.05 7.69 9.03
C GLU A 71 0.82 6.90 7.98
N GLN A 72 1.31 5.72 8.35
CA GLN A 72 2.00 4.82 7.41
C GLN A 72 1.09 4.45 6.25
N GLU A 73 -0.15 4.07 6.56
CA GLU A 73 -1.12 3.70 5.54
C GLU A 73 -1.50 4.88 4.65
N SER A 74 -1.68 6.05 5.24
CA SER A 74 -2.01 7.27 4.50
C SER A 74 -0.90 7.66 3.53
N GLU A 75 0.35 7.67 4.00
CA GLU A 75 1.50 8.04 3.15
C GLU A 75 1.73 7.02 2.03
N ALA A 76 1.60 5.73 2.32
CA ALA A 76 1.72 4.69 1.31
C ALA A 76 0.64 4.84 0.23
N THR A 77 -0.58 5.16 0.64
CA THR A 77 -1.69 5.39 -0.29
C THR A 77 -1.46 6.61 -1.17
N ARG A 78 -0.97 7.71 -0.62
CA ARG A 78 -0.64 8.91 -1.40
C ARG A 78 0.46 8.62 -2.41
N TRP A 79 1.49 7.94 -1.99
CA TRP A 79 2.59 7.53 -2.86
C TRP A 79 2.07 6.67 -4.02
N MET A 80 1.21 5.71 -3.71
CA MET A 80 0.56 4.85 -4.69
C MET A 80 -0.24 5.66 -5.72
N ILE A 81 -1.05 6.60 -5.27
CA ILE A 81 -1.87 7.45 -6.15
C ILE A 81 -0.98 8.26 -7.09
N ASP A 82 0.10 8.84 -6.57
CA ASP A 82 1.04 9.61 -7.38
C ASP A 82 1.68 8.73 -8.46
N ARG A 83 2.03 7.50 -8.13
CA ARG A 83 2.59 6.56 -9.12
C ARG A 83 1.57 6.15 -10.16
N LEU A 84 0.31 5.93 -9.76
CA LEU A 84 -0.75 5.64 -10.72
C LEU A 84 -0.91 6.78 -11.74
N ARG A 85 -0.87 8.02 -11.27
CA ARG A 85 -0.93 9.19 -12.17
C ARG A 85 0.25 9.24 -13.12
N GLU A 86 1.46 9.04 -12.62
CA GLU A 86 2.67 9.02 -13.46
C GLU A 86 2.61 7.94 -14.52
N LEU A 87 2.03 6.79 -14.20
CA LEU A 87 1.90 5.67 -15.12
C LEU A 87 0.73 5.83 -16.09
N GLY A 88 -0.09 6.86 -15.92
CA GLY A 88 -1.28 7.04 -16.73
C GLY A 88 -2.38 6.03 -16.44
N LEU A 89 -2.35 5.40 -15.28
CA LEU A 89 -3.36 4.42 -14.88
C LEU A 89 -4.55 5.11 -14.20
N PRO A 90 -5.75 4.53 -14.34
CA PRO A 90 -6.93 5.12 -13.71
C PRO A 90 -6.87 5.02 -12.20
N ILE A 91 -7.49 5.99 -11.52
CA ILE A 91 -7.70 5.96 -10.08
C ILE A 91 -9.15 5.56 -9.85
N LYS A 92 -9.39 4.27 -9.70
CA LYS A 92 -10.74 3.72 -9.59
C LYS A 92 -11.32 3.96 -8.22
N ARG A 93 -12.52 4.55 -8.19
CA ARG A 93 -13.18 4.97 -6.96
C ARG A 93 -13.35 3.85 -5.93
N LYS A 94 -13.79 2.67 -6.36
CA LYS A 94 -13.98 1.53 -5.45
C LYS A 94 -12.69 1.09 -4.77
N VAL A 95 -11.60 1.09 -5.52
CA VAL A 95 -10.29 0.73 -4.98
C VAL A 95 -9.82 1.77 -3.98
N MET A 96 -9.95 3.05 -4.32
CA MET A 96 -9.57 4.14 -3.42
C MET A 96 -10.41 4.15 -2.15
N GLN A 97 -11.70 3.83 -2.25
CA GLN A 97 -12.58 3.77 -1.07
C GLN A 97 -12.13 2.68 -0.11
N ARG A 98 -11.70 1.53 -0.64
CA ARG A 98 -11.16 0.44 0.19
C ARG A 98 -9.95 0.89 1.00
N TYR A 99 -9.04 1.64 0.39
CA TYR A 99 -7.87 2.16 1.10
C TYR A 99 -8.25 3.22 2.14
N LYS A 100 -9.18 4.10 1.81
CA LYS A 100 -9.68 5.10 2.76
C LYS A 100 -10.31 4.44 3.98
N ASP A 101 -11.13 3.42 3.76
CA ASP A 101 -11.78 2.68 4.84
C ASP A 101 -10.76 1.99 5.73
N TYR A 102 -9.71 1.43 5.14
CA TYR A 102 -8.63 0.79 5.87
C TYR A 102 -7.85 1.80 6.73
N ILE A 103 -7.52 2.94 6.18
CA ILE A 103 -6.84 4.02 6.91
C ILE A 103 -7.68 4.45 8.11
N LYS A 104 -8.98 4.66 7.89
CA LYS A 104 -9.92 5.02 8.94
C LYS A 104 -9.97 3.97 10.04
N MET A 105 -10.02 2.71 9.66
CA MET A 105 -10.03 1.59 10.60
C MET A 105 -8.76 1.57 11.47
N THR A 106 -7.60 1.76 10.87
CA THR A 106 -6.33 1.77 11.61
C THR A 106 -6.26 2.96 12.56
N TYR A 107 -6.77 4.11 12.16
CA TYR A 107 -6.85 5.29 13.01
C TYR A 107 -7.76 5.05 14.22
N GLU A 108 -8.96 4.56 14.00
CA GLU A 108 -9.91 4.30 15.07
C GLU A 108 -9.39 3.25 16.06
N ARG A 109 -8.72 2.22 15.53
CA ARG A 109 -8.08 1.20 16.38
C ARG A 109 -6.99 1.79 17.23
N GLY A 110 -6.17 2.68 16.68
CA GLY A 110 -5.12 3.38 17.42
C GLY A 110 -5.68 4.24 18.54
N VAL A 111 -6.77 4.96 18.28
CA VAL A 111 -7.45 5.77 19.29
C VAL A 111 -7.99 4.89 20.43
N ARG A 112 -8.66 3.79 20.10
CA ARG A 112 -9.23 2.87 21.10
C ARG A 112 -8.16 2.24 21.98
N ARG A 113 -6.97 1.99 21.43
CA ARG A 113 -5.85 1.40 22.18
C ARG A 113 -5.02 2.42 22.94
N GLY A 114 -5.38 3.70 22.87
CA GLY A 114 -4.59 4.77 23.48
C GLY A 114 -3.26 5.02 22.83
N LEU A 115 -3.01 4.48 21.64
CA LEU A 115 -1.76 4.65 20.91
C LEU A 115 -1.72 5.95 20.12
N GLN A 116 -2.88 6.60 19.99
CA GLN A 116 -3.03 7.80 19.20
C GLN A 116 -4.13 8.66 19.78
N LYS A 117 -3.90 9.97 19.85
CA LYS A 117 -4.94 10.92 20.23
C LYS A 117 -5.88 11.19 19.07
N PRO A 118 -7.18 11.40 19.33
CA PRO A 118 -8.10 11.82 18.28
C PRO A 118 -7.63 13.14 17.66
N VAL A 119 -7.58 13.19 16.35
CA VAL A 119 -7.26 14.41 15.60
C VAL A 119 -8.25 14.53 14.45
N LYS A 120 -8.61 15.75 14.09
CA LYS A 120 -9.35 15.99 12.85
C LYS A 120 -8.43 15.62 11.71
N SER A 121 -8.82 14.65 10.93
CA SER A 121 -7.81 13.99 10.19
C SER A 121 -7.83 14.31 8.72
N LYS A 122 -6.86 15.06 8.33
CA LYS A 122 -6.31 15.02 6.99
C LYS A 122 -5.62 13.68 6.68
N LEU A 123 -5.52 12.79 7.66
CA LEU A 123 -4.94 11.46 7.52
C LEU A 123 -5.84 10.53 6.71
N TYR A 124 -7.13 10.82 6.70
CA TYR A 124 -8.05 10.09 5.87
C TYR A 124 -8.12 10.72 4.49
N MET A 125 -7.28 10.84 3.80
CA MET A 125 -7.40 11.40 2.46
C MET A 125 -8.79 11.81 2.01
#